data_0c728f96054661e73cc3814ecfda6192
#
_entry.id   0c728f96054661e73cc3814ecfda6192
#
_cell.length_a   1.000
_cell.length_b   1.000
_cell.length_c   1.000
_cell.angle_alpha   90.00
_cell.angle_beta   90.00
_cell.angle_gamma   90.00
#
_symmetry.space_group_name_H-M   'P 1'
#
loop_
_entity.id
_entity.type
_entity.pdbx_description
1 polymer ?
#
loop_
_entity_poly.entity_id
_entity_poly.type
_entity_poly.pdbx_seq_one_letter_code
_entity_poly.pdbx_strand_id
1 'polypeptide(L)'
;MPEHPDASSLFEQCLVLNREAFAAGYYSTAYHALAAALHLAHARQDTEGLSEVERMASEQLAVIDITAPAYEYSTRSAEASGLPSIFLMLAREAQAILRRLPDEQGSV
;
A
#
# COMPACT_ATOMS: atom_id res chain seq x y z
N MET A 1 -11.53 -21.43 -20.40
CA MET A 1 -10.61 -21.24 -19.30
C MET A 1 -9.82 -19.96 -19.42
N PRO A 2 -9.88 -19.13 -18.46
CA PRO A 2 -9.12 -17.89 -18.55
C PRO A 2 -7.64 -18.16 -18.44
N GLU A 3 -6.90 -17.57 -19.29
CA GLU A 3 -5.46 -17.69 -19.30
C GLU A 3 -4.79 -16.54 -18.57
N HIS A 4 -5.53 -15.47 -18.34
CA HIS A 4 -4.98 -14.29 -17.71
C HIS A 4 -5.82 -13.89 -16.52
N PRO A 5 -5.23 -13.77 -15.35
CA PRO A 5 -5.98 -13.20 -14.22
C PRO A 5 -6.35 -11.77 -14.55
N ASP A 6 -7.55 -11.36 -14.19
CA ASP A 6 -7.91 -9.96 -14.36
C ASP A 6 -7.26 -9.12 -13.28
N ALA A 7 -7.37 -7.79 -13.40
CA ALA A 7 -6.71 -6.89 -12.48
C ALA A 7 -7.24 -7.05 -11.05
N SER A 8 -8.53 -7.41 -10.91
CA SER A 8 -9.10 -7.61 -9.58
C SER A 8 -8.45 -8.81 -8.88
N SER A 9 -8.26 -9.90 -9.62
CA SER A 9 -7.61 -11.09 -9.06
C SER A 9 -6.16 -10.81 -8.72
N LEU A 10 -5.45 -10.08 -9.59
CA LEU A 10 -4.05 -9.72 -9.31
C LEU A 10 -3.95 -8.81 -8.10
N PHE A 11 -4.89 -7.87 -7.97
CA PHE A 11 -4.92 -6.98 -6.81
C PHE A 11 -5.04 -7.79 -5.52
N GLU A 12 -5.98 -8.73 -5.47
CA GLU A 12 -6.15 -9.56 -4.28
C GLU A 12 -4.92 -10.40 -3.99
N GLN A 13 -4.27 -10.93 -5.03
CA GLN A 13 -3.06 -11.70 -4.84
C GLN A 13 -1.95 -10.85 -4.24
N CYS A 14 -1.85 -9.59 -4.67
CA CYS A 14 -0.86 -8.67 -4.09
C CYS A 14 -1.15 -8.42 -2.61
N LEU A 15 -2.41 -8.27 -2.24
CA LEU A 15 -2.75 -8.05 -0.84
C LEU A 15 -2.46 -9.29 0.01
N VAL A 16 -2.72 -10.48 -0.52
CA VAL A 16 -2.40 -11.72 0.19
C VAL A 16 -0.90 -11.83 0.40
N LEU A 17 -0.12 -11.59 -0.66
CA LEU A 17 1.33 -11.63 -0.54
C LEU A 17 1.84 -10.61 0.46
N ASN A 18 1.28 -9.40 0.42
CA ASN A 18 1.65 -8.37 1.38
C ASN A 18 1.43 -8.84 2.81
N ARG A 19 0.25 -9.38 3.09
CA ARG A 19 -0.07 -9.80 4.46
C ARG A 19 0.82 -10.95 4.92
N GLU A 20 1.07 -11.90 4.04
CA GLU A 20 1.91 -13.06 4.40
C GLU A 20 3.36 -12.64 4.61
N ALA A 21 3.87 -11.80 3.73
CA ALA A 21 5.24 -11.32 3.87
C ALA A 21 5.39 -10.47 5.13
N PHE A 22 4.42 -9.60 5.39
CA PHE A 22 4.48 -8.74 6.58
C PHE A 22 4.47 -9.58 7.86
N ALA A 23 3.58 -10.56 7.92
CA ALA A 23 3.49 -11.43 9.09
C ALA A 23 4.77 -12.21 9.32
N ALA A 24 5.49 -12.53 8.25
CA ALA A 24 6.75 -13.26 8.35
C ALA A 24 7.95 -12.35 8.60
N GLY A 25 7.73 -11.04 8.65
CA GLY A 25 8.80 -10.08 8.90
C GLY A 25 9.54 -9.63 7.65
N TYR A 26 9.08 -10.02 6.48
CA TYR A 26 9.68 -9.59 5.22
C TYR A 26 9.08 -8.27 4.79
N TYR A 27 9.47 -7.19 5.48
CA TYR A 27 8.83 -5.90 5.31
C TYR A 27 9.07 -5.29 3.94
N SER A 28 10.26 -5.52 3.37
CA SER A 28 10.53 -5.02 2.03
C SER A 28 9.63 -5.68 1.00
N THR A 29 9.49 -7.00 1.08
CA THR A 29 8.58 -7.72 0.19
C THR A 29 7.14 -7.26 0.39
N ALA A 30 6.75 -7.07 1.66
CA ALA A 30 5.39 -6.60 1.96
C ALA A 30 5.14 -5.23 1.33
N TYR A 31 6.11 -4.33 1.42
CA TYR A 31 5.99 -3.01 0.80
C TYR A 31 5.80 -3.12 -0.71
N HIS A 32 6.64 -3.92 -1.37
CA HIS A 32 6.57 -4.01 -2.83
C HIS A 32 5.26 -4.65 -3.29
N ALA A 33 4.76 -5.61 -2.55
CA ALA A 33 3.47 -6.21 -2.88
C ALA A 33 2.34 -5.18 -2.76
N LEU A 34 2.41 -4.35 -1.71
CA LEU A 34 1.39 -3.33 -1.50
C LEU A 34 1.49 -2.23 -2.57
N ALA A 35 2.72 -1.88 -2.98
CA ALA A 35 2.93 -0.92 -4.05
C ALA A 35 2.38 -1.46 -5.37
N ALA A 36 2.56 -2.75 -5.63
CA ALA A 36 1.97 -3.36 -6.83
C ALA A 36 0.45 -3.27 -6.79
N ALA A 37 -0.15 -3.51 -5.62
CA ALA A 37 -1.59 -3.38 -5.46
C ALA A 37 -2.04 -1.95 -5.74
N LEU A 38 -1.27 -0.97 -5.28
CA LEU A 38 -1.59 0.44 -5.55
C LEU A 38 -1.62 0.72 -7.04
N HIS A 39 -0.62 0.23 -7.77
CA HIS A 39 -0.55 0.46 -9.21
C HIS A 39 -1.73 -0.19 -9.94
N LEU A 40 -2.13 -1.39 -9.53
CA LEU A 40 -3.28 -2.06 -10.13
C LEU A 40 -4.57 -1.29 -9.84
N ALA A 41 -4.76 -0.86 -8.61
CA ALA A 41 -5.96 -0.10 -8.25
C ALA A 41 -5.99 1.24 -8.98
N HIS A 42 -4.83 1.88 -9.12
CA HIS A 42 -4.75 3.15 -9.83
C HIS A 42 -5.12 2.97 -11.31
N ALA A 43 -4.59 1.92 -11.94
CA ALA A 43 -4.87 1.67 -13.35
C ALA A 43 -6.36 1.45 -13.60
N ARG A 44 -7.07 0.89 -12.63
CA ARG A 44 -8.50 0.63 -12.73
C ARG A 44 -9.35 1.76 -12.17
N GLN A 45 -8.73 2.79 -11.61
CA GLN A 45 -9.44 3.87 -10.91
C GLN A 45 -10.35 3.29 -9.81
N ASP A 46 -9.83 2.31 -9.09
CA ASP A 46 -10.56 1.58 -8.06
C ASP A 46 -10.39 2.31 -6.74
N THR A 47 -11.37 3.16 -6.41
CA THR A 47 -11.29 3.98 -5.21
C THR A 47 -11.28 3.14 -3.93
N GLU A 48 -12.04 2.04 -3.92
CA GLU A 48 -12.03 1.17 -2.75
C GLU A 48 -10.69 0.49 -2.57
N GLY A 49 -10.10 0.04 -3.68
CA GLY A 49 -8.79 -0.58 -3.62
C GLY A 49 -7.72 0.39 -3.17
N LEU A 50 -7.76 1.63 -3.67
CA LEU A 50 -6.80 2.64 -3.24
C LEU A 50 -6.95 2.97 -1.76
N SER A 51 -8.18 3.05 -1.26
CA SER A 51 -8.42 3.28 0.16
C SER A 51 -7.89 2.13 0.99
N GLU A 52 -8.05 0.91 0.50
CA GLU A 52 -7.53 -0.25 1.21
C GLU A 52 -6.01 -0.22 1.29
N VAL A 53 -5.34 0.14 0.18
CA VAL A 53 -3.88 0.25 0.18
C VAL A 53 -3.43 1.30 1.19
N GLU A 54 -4.11 2.45 1.20
CA GLU A 54 -3.76 3.52 2.14
C GLU A 54 -3.88 3.03 3.58
N ARG A 55 -4.99 2.37 3.89
CA ARG A 55 -5.24 1.86 5.23
C ARG A 55 -4.18 0.84 5.63
N MET A 56 -3.88 -0.09 4.74
CA MET A 56 -2.92 -1.14 5.05
C MET A 56 -1.51 -0.56 5.24
N ALA A 57 -1.11 0.39 4.39
CA ALA A 57 0.20 1.00 4.53
C ALA A 57 0.33 1.71 5.88
N SER A 58 -0.71 2.43 6.28
CA SER A 58 -0.70 3.16 7.55
C SER A 58 -0.68 2.21 8.73
N GLU A 59 -1.46 1.15 8.68
CA GLU A 59 -1.50 0.17 9.77
C GLU A 59 -0.19 -0.58 9.90
N GLN A 60 0.41 -0.95 8.77
CA GLN A 60 1.66 -1.68 8.80
C GLN A 60 2.78 -0.82 9.32
N LEU A 61 2.81 0.46 8.94
CA LEU A 61 3.79 1.37 9.51
C LEU A 61 3.64 1.48 11.02
N ALA A 62 2.40 1.57 11.50
CA ALA A 62 2.16 1.65 12.93
C ALA A 62 2.69 0.41 13.65
N VAL A 63 2.51 -0.78 13.06
CA VAL A 63 3.04 -2.00 13.65
C VAL A 63 4.56 -1.97 13.67
N ILE A 64 5.20 -1.56 12.58
CA ILE A 64 6.66 -1.47 12.54
C ILE A 64 7.15 -0.49 13.61
N ASP A 65 6.49 0.65 13.75
CA ASP A 65 6.90 1.66 14.72
C ASP A 65 6.84 1.14 16.15
N ILE A 66 5.88 0.25 16.44
CA ILE A 66 5.74 -0.31 17.77
C ILE A 66 6.68 -1.48 18.01
N THR A 67 6.76 -2.40 17.03
CA THR A 67 7.45 -3.67 17.22
C THR A 67 8.90 -3.66 16.75
N ALA A 68 9.25 -2.79 15.82
CA ALA A 68 10.61 -2.75 15.26
C ALA A 68 11.01 -1.31 14.96
N PRO A 69 11.05 -0.43 15.97
CA PRO A 69 11.31 0.99 15.68
C PRO A 69 12.71 1.26 15.14
N ALA A 70 13.63 0.33 15.31
CA ALA A 70 14.98 0.49 14.77
C ALA A 70 15.07 0.02 13.32
N TYR A 71 14.02 -0.59 12.78
CA TYR A 71 14.03 -1.05 11.40
C TYR A 71 14.02 0.16 10.47
N GLU A 72 14.73 0.03 9.33
CA GLU A 72 14.96 1.18 8.45
C GLU A 72 13.67 1.78 7.90
N TYR A 73 12.58 1.02 7.84
CA TYR A 73 11.31 1.54 7.33
C TYR A 73 10.43 2.16 8.41
N SER A 74 10.87 2.16 9.68
CA SER A 74 10.09 2.79 10.73
C SER A 74 10.13 4.31 10.55
N THR A 75 9.15 4.99 11.14
CA THR A 75 9.11 6.45 11.10
C THR A 75 10.38 7.04 11.71
N ARG A 76 10.78 6.50 12.88
CA ARG A 76 11.94 7.03 13.60
C ARG A 76 13.22 6.88 12.79
N SER A 77 13.45 5.69 12.22
CA SER A 77 14.67 5.45 11.46
C SER A 77 14.71 6.27 10.18
N ALA A 78 13.57 6.40 9.52
CA ALA A 78 13.48 7.20 8.30
C ALA A 78 13.77 8.66 8.60
N GLU A 79 13.19 9.19 9.69
CA GLU A 79 13.40 10.60 10.05
C GLU A 79 14.86 10.85 10.42
N ALA A 80 15.52 9.89 11.04
CA ALA A 80 16.93 10.02 11.34
C ALA A 80 17.78 10.15 10.10
N SER A 81 17.29 9.62 8.97
CA SER A 81 17.95 9.76 7.66
C SER A 81 17.44 10.95 6.87
N GLY A 82 16.52 11.74 7.43
CA GLY A 82 15.97 12.91 6.77
C GLY A 82 14.89 12.59 5.75
N LEU A 83 14.31 11.40 5.80
CA LEU A 83 13.32 10.96 4.82
C LEU A 83 12.08 10.44 5.54
N PRO A 84 10.91 10.50 4.89
CA PRO A 84 9.74 9.80 5.43
C PRO A 84 9.88 8.30 5.19
N SER A 85 9.16 7.51 6.00
CA SER A 85 9.08 6.07 5.76
C SER A 85 8.47 5.79 4.41
N ILE A 86 8.95 4.73 3.73
CA ILE A 86 8.37 4.36 2.44
C ILE A 86 6.92 3.92 2.60
N PHE A 87 6.54 3.34 3.75
CA PHE A 87 5.14 3.01 4.00
C PHE A 87 4.29 4.27 4.10
N LEU A 88 4.82 5.32 4.73
CA LEU A 88 4.12 6.58 4.79
C LEU A 88 3.98 7.20 3.40
N MET A 89 5.04 7.14 2.60
CA MET A 89 5.00 7.66 1.25
C MET A 89 3.96 6.93 0.40
N LEU A 90 3.87 5.61 0.59
CA LEU A 90 2.88 4.82 -0.14
C LEU A 90 1.45 5.23 0.24
N ALA A 91 1.21 5.41 1.54
CA ALA A 91 -0.10 5.86 1.99
C ALA A 91 -0.45 7.23 1.41
N ARG A 92 0.53 8.13 1.40
CA ARG A 92 0.32 9.47 0.86
C ARG A 92 0.08 9.46 -0.64
N GLU A 93 0.75 8.56 -1.34
CA GLU A 93 0.56 8.43 -2.78
C GLU A 93 -0.86 7.95 -3.07
N ALA A 94 -1.35 6.96 -2.32
CA ALA A 94 -2.71 6.49 -2.48
C ALA A 94 -3.72 7.62 -2.24
N GLN A 95 -3.48 8.42 -1.19
CA GLN A 95 -4.34 9.55 -0.90
C GLN A 95 -4.32 10.58 -2.03
N ALA A 96 -3.14 10.86 -2.57
CA ALA A 96 -3.01 11.84 -3.64
C ALA A 96 -3.76 11.38 -4.89
N ILE A 97 -3.67 10.10 -5.20
CA ILE A 97 -4.39 9.55 -6.34
C ILE A 97 -5.89 9.66 -6.10
N LEU A 98 -6.35 9.28 -4.90
CA LEU A 98 -7.76 9.35 -4.57
C LEU A 98 -8.32 10.76 -4.74
N ARG A 99 -7.54 11.76 -4.35
CA ARG A 99 -8.00 13.15 -4.46
C ARG A 99 -8.10 13.62 -5.91
N ARG A 100 -7.36 12.97 -6.82
CA ARG A 100 -7.38 13.36 -8.23
C ARG A 100 -8.38 12.59 -9.06
N LEU A 101 -8.89 11.47 -8.53
CA LEU A 101 -9.87 10.69 -9.28
C LEU A 101 -11.22 11.38 -9.29
N PRO A 102 -11.96 11.27 -10.40
CA PRO A 102 -13.31 11.82 -10.42
C PRO A 102 -14.19 11.11 -9.41
N ASP A 103 -15.02 11.86 -8.76
CA ASP A 103 -16.01 11.30 -7.84
C ASP A 103 -17.18 10.81 -8.68
N GLU A 104 -17.38 9.50 -8.71
CA GLU A 104 -18.43 8.93 -9.52
C GLU A 104 -19.79 9.48 -9.18
N GLN A 105 -20.00 9.79 -7.91
CA GLN A 105 -21.31 10.28 -7.50
C GLN A 105 -21.42 11.78 -7.64
N GLY A 106 -20.28 12.45 -7.58
CA GLY A 106 -20.26 13.90 -7.72
C GLY A 106 -20.17 14.37 -9.15
N SER A 107 -20.12 13.45 -10.08
CA SER A 107 -19.90 13.79 -11.48
C SER A 107 -21.13 14.40 -12.13
N VAL A 108 -22.18 14.55 -11.42
CA VAL A 108 -23.37 15.17 -11.99
C VAL A 108 -23.22 16.65 -12.16
#